data_b218890dd9594b6f066db307a0249ac4
#
_entry.id   b218890dd9594b6f066db307a0249ac4
#
_cell.length_a   1.000
_cell.length_b   1.000
_cell.length_c   1.000
_cell.angle_alpha   90.00
_cell.angle_beta   90.00
_cell.angle_gamma   90.00
#
_symmetry.space_group_name_H-M   'P 1'
#
loop_
_entity.id
_entity.type
_entity.pdbx_description
1 polymer ?
#
loop_
_entity_poly.entity_id
_entity_poly.type
_entity_poly.pdbx_seq_one_letter_code
_entity_poly.pdbx_strand_id
1 'polypeptide(L)'
;MPRTEFRHPAAPLRMSLLHTIYLVAIAAEAASGALMGMRRRMDLFGLCVVGTVTALGGGTIRDLLIGHYPLGWVAHPEYLAFTVGAAIAAALLARRMHRLKTAFLWLDALGLVAFTVIGCDVAASTGAHWVVVILMGMATGVFGGLLRDVLCNQVPLVLQRDLYATVSLATGVLYLGLLELGVAAGIATTAAIAAGFALRLLALRFGLALPVLEADTSSFDEPREHG
;
A
#
# COMPACT_ATOMS: atom_id res chain seq x y z
N MET A 1 26.97 6.14 20.39
CA MET A 1 26.03 5.04 20.10
C MET A 1 26.47 4.41 18.78
N PRO A 2 26.75 3.11 18.69
CA PRO A 2 27.18 2.50 17.45
C PRO A 2 26.03 2.51 16.44
N ARG A 3 26.31 3.02 15.24
CA ARG A 3 25.43 2.93 14.09
C ARG A 3 25.39 1.47 13.69
N THR A 4 24.25 0.80 13.87
CA THR A 4 23.99 -0.49 13.25
C THR A 4 23.86 -0.27 11.75
N GLU A 5 24.99 -0.36 11.04
CA GLU A 5 25.00 -0.37 9.58
C GLU A 5 24.31 -1.67 9.12
N PHE A 6 23.09 -1.55 8.63
CA PHE A 6 22.40 -2.61 7.90
C PHE A 6 23.09 -2.86 6.55
N ARG A 7 24.29 -3.45 6.58
CA ARG A 7 24.94 -3.96 5.37
C ARG A 7 24.50 -5.39 5.12
N HIS A 8 23.38 -5.59 4.43
CA HIS A 8 23.11 -6.87 3.81
C HIS A 8 23.59 -6.84 2.35
N PRO A 9 24.57 -7.69 1.97
CA PRO A 9 24.86 -7.92 0.56
C PRO A 9 23.62 -8.57 -0.06
N ALA A 10 23.01 -7.87 -1.00
CA ALA A 10 21.85 -8.38 -1.73
C ALA A 10 22.29 -9.58 -2.58
N ALA A 11 22.01 -10.80 -2.13
CA ALA A 11 22.18 -11.97 -2.96
C ALA A 11 21.28 -11.86 -4.21
N PRO A 12 21.72 -12.27 -5.42
CA PRO A 12 20.96 -12.12 -6.66
C PRO A 12 19.55 -12.72 -6.60
N LEU A 13 19.35 -13.78 -5.83
CA LEU A 13 18.06 -14.39 -5.57
C LEU A 13 17.08 -13.45 -4.83
N ARG A 14 17.58 -12.65 -3.88
CA ARG A 14 16.75 -11.68 -3.14
C ARG A 14 16.26 -10.56 -4.04
N MET A 15 17.12 -10.03 -4.91
CA MET A 15 16.71 -8.99 -5.87
C MET A 15 15.65 -9.51 -6.84
N SER A 16 15.77 -10.74 -7.31
CA SER A 16 14.77 -11.37 -8.18
C SER A 16 13.43 -11.56 -7.47
N LEU A 17 13.42 -12.01 -6.20
CA LEU A 17 12.19 -12.20 -5.41
C LEU A 17 11.49 -10.87 -5.15
N LEU A 18 12.19 -9.85 -4.65
CA LEU A 18 11.62 -8.53 -4.38
C LEU A 18 11.09 -7.87 -5.65
N HIS A 19 11.80 -8.01 -6.77
CA HIS A 19 11.35 -7.49 -8.05
C HIS A 19 10.06 -8.17 -8.52
N THR A 20 9.96 -9.51 -8.38
CA THR A 20 8.74 -10.25 -8.70
C THR A 20 7.57 -9.82 -7.81
N ILE A 21 7.80 -9.68 -6.50
CA ILE A 21 6.79 -9.20 -5.55
C ILE A 21 6.36 -7.78 -5.94
N TYR A 22 7.29 -6.92 -6.31
CA TYR A 22 7.00 -5.56 -6.75
C TYR A 22 6.09 -5.54 -7.99
N LEU A 23 6.40 -6.34 -9.01
CA LEU A 23 5.55 -6.43 -10.22
C LEU A 23 4.14 -6.94 -9.89
N VAL A 24 4.03 -7.94 -9.04
CA VAL A 24 2.73 -8.44 -8.57
C VAL A 24 1.97 -7.36 -7.79
N ALA A 25 2.65 -6.63 -6.91
CA ALA A 25 2.05 -5.58 -6.10
C ALA A 25 1.56 -4.40 -6.96
N ILE A 26 2.36 -3.91 -7.92
CA ILE A 26 1.91 -2.82 -8.81
C ILE A 26 0.77 -3.26 -9.73
N ALA A 27 0.74 -4.53 -10.17
CA ALA A 27 -0.38 -5.07 -10.93
C ALA A 27 -1.67 -5.15 -10.08
N ALA A 28 -1.56 -5.63 -8.85
CA ALA A 28 -2.69 -5.73 -7.92
C ALA A 28 -3.26 -4.34 -7.59
N GLU A 29 -2.41 -3.36 -7.30
CA GLU A 29 -2.85 -2.00 -6.99
C GLU A 29 -3.38 -1.25 -8.21
N ALA A 30 -2.78 -1.44 -9.40
CA ALA A 30 -3.33 -0.88 -10.63
C ALA A 30 -4.73 -1.45 -10.93
N ALA A 31 -4.90 -2.76 -10.73
CA ALA A 31 -6.20 -3.43 -10.87
C ALA A 31 -7.21 -2.92 -9.82
N SER A 32 -6.80 -2.79 -8.54
CA SER A 32 -7.60 -2.23 -7.46
C SER A 32 -8.08 -0.81 -7.81
N GLY A 33 -7.18 0.05 -8.29
CA GLY A 33 -7.50 1.40 -8.74
C GLY A 33 -8.49 1.42 -9.89
N ALA A 34 -8.28 0.60 -10.93
CA ALA A 34 -9.19 0.48 -12.07
C ALA A 34 -10.60 0.00 -11.63
N LEU A 35 -10.69 -0.99 -10.74
CA LEU A 35 -11.97 -1.47 -10.22
C LEU A 35 -12.74 -0.38 -9.46
N MET A 36 -12.03 0.46 -8.68
CA MET A 36 -12.65 1.59 -8.00
C MET A 36 -13.10 2.66 -8.99
N GLY A 37 -12.28 3.01 -10.00
CA GLY A 37 -12.65 3.93 -11.07
C GLY A 37 -13.89 3.47 -11.85
N MET A 38 -14.00 2.16 -12.15
CA MET A 38 -15.20 1.60 -12.78
C MET A 38 -16.47 1.80 -11.94
N ARG A 39 -16.39 1.66 -10.63
CA ARG A 39 -17.53 1.95 -9.72
C ARG A 39 -17.95 3.41 -9.78
N ARG A 40 -17.01 4.31 -10.15
CA ARG A 40 -17.25 5.75 -10.36
C ARG A 40 -17.60 6.11 -11.79
N ARG A 41 -17.79 5.13 -12.69
CA ARG A 41 -18.13 5.30 -14.09
C ARG A 41 -17.12 6.17 -14.86
N MET A 42 -15.84 6.08 -14.45
CA MET A 42 -14.74 6.74 -15.18
C MET A 42 -14.54 6.08 -16.55
N ASP A 43 -14.08 6.85 -17.51
CA ASP A 43 -13.68 6.36 -18.82
C ASP A 43 -12.34 5.58 -18.76
N LEU A 44 -11.92 5.02 -19.88
CA LEU A 44 -10.71 4.20 -19.93
C LEU A 44 -9.45 4.98 -19.50
N PHE A 45 -9.36 6.25 -19.87
CA PHE A 45 -8.24 7.10 -19.47
C PHE A 45 -8.23 7.31 -17.95
N GLY A 46 -9.38 7.63 -17.36
CA GLY A 46 -9.54 7.77 -15.91
C GLY A 46 -9.17 6.49 -15.16
N LEU A 47 -9.56 5.30 -15.68
CA LEU A 47 -9.16 4.01 -15.10
C LEU A 47 -7.64 3.80 -15.12
N CYS A 48 -6.98 4.14 -16.23
CA CYS A 48 -5.53 4.04 -16.32
C CYS A 48 -4.83 5.00 -15.36
N VAL A 49 -5.29 6.25 -15.27
CA VAL A 49 -4.72 7.26 -14.35
C VAL A 49 -4.88 6.79 -12.90
N VAL A 50 -6.09 6.43 -12.48
CA VAL A 50 -6.34 5.99 -11.09
C VAL A 50 -5.55 4.72 -10.78
N GLY A 51 -5.51 3.75 -11.70
CA GLY A 51 -4.73 2.53 -11.53
C GLY A 51 -3.24 2.82 -11.36
N THR A 52 -2.66 3.65 -12.22
CA THR A 52 -1.24 4.01 -12.16
C THR A 52 -0.89 4.79 -10.90
N VAL A 53 -1.72 5.77 -10.52
CA VAL A 53 -1.52 6.56 -9.28
C VAL A 53 -1.63 5.66 -8.06
N THR A 54 -2.57 4.72 -8.03
CA THR A 54 -2.70 3.75 -6.94
C THR A 54 -1.45 2.89 -6.80
N ALA A 55 -0.93 2.39 -7.92
CA ALA A 55 0.22 1.48 -7.94
C ALA A 55 1.56 2.15 -7.63
N LEU A 56 1.78 3.37 -8.11
CA LEU A 56 3.09 4.03 -8.04
C LEU A 56 3.13 5.19 -7.04
N GLY A 57 1.98 5.71 -6.62
CA GLY A 57 1.87 6.91 -5.78
C GLY A 57 2.48 6.74 -4.39
N GLY A 58 2.25 5.61 -3.73
CA GLY A 58 2.80 5.35 -2.39
C GLY A 58 4.33 5.31 -2.39
N GLY A 59 4.93 4.62 -3.38
CA GLY A 59 6.38 4.60 -3.59
C GLY A 59 6.95 5.98 -3.93
N THR A 60 6.23 6.76 -4.72
CA THR A 60 6.61 8.15 -5.06
C THR A 60 6.66 9.03 -3.81
N ILE A 61 5.62 8.97 -2.97
CA ILE A 61 5.60 9.74 -1.70
C ILE A 61 6.74 9.31 -0.79
N ARG A 62 6.99 8.00 -0.63
CA ARG A 62 8.13 7.51 0.12
C ARG A 62 9.44 8.08 -0.41
N ASP A 63 9.71 7.97 -1.70
CA ASP A 63 10.96 8.40 -2.31
C ASP A 63 11.19 9.90 -2.12
N LEU A 64 10.13 10.72 -2.23
CA LEU A 64 10.18 12.16 -1.92
C LEU A 64 10.51 12.43 -0.46
N LEU A 65 9.90 11.71 0.48
CA LEU A 65 10.10 11.92 1.92
C LEU A 65 11.51 11.56 2.40
N ILE A 66 12.12 10.52 1.80
CA ILE A 66 13.47 10.07 2.19
C ILE A 66 14.57 10.59 1.25
N GLY A 67 14.21 11.39 0.24
CA GLY A 67 15.18 11.92 -0.75
C GLY A 67 15.81 10.83 -1.64
N HIS A 68 15.08 9.75 -1.91
CA HIS A 68 15.53 8.63 -2.73
C HIS A 68 15.26 8.90 -4.22
N TYR A 69 16.30 9.25 -4.97
CA TYR A 69 16.22 9.61 -6.38
C TYR A 69 17.14 8.77 -7.26
N PRO A 70 16.77 8.54 -8.54
CA PRO A 70 15.52 8.93 -9.20
C PRO A 70 14.34 8.16 -8.64
N LEU A 71 13.11 8.73 -8.75
CA LEU A 71 11.88 8.02 -8.35
C LEU A 71 11.77 6.70 -9.10
N GLY A 72 11.24 5.65 -8.45
CA GLY A 72 11.24 4.30 -8.98
C GLY A 72 10.67 4.17 -10.41
N TRP A 73 9.56 4.85 -10.73
CA TRP A 73 8.98 4.83 -12.07
C TRP A 73 9.72 5.74 -13.08
N VAL A 74 10.52 6.70 -12.60
CA VAL A 74 11.41 7.51 -13.46
C VAL A 74 12.64 6.69 -13.85
N ALA A 75 13.17 5.91 -12.91
CA ALA A 75 14.28 4.98 -13.18
C ALA A 75 13.84 3.80 -14.07
N HIS A 76 12.57 3.40 -13.96
CA HIS A 76 11.98 2.24 -14.63
C HIS A 76 10.66 2.64 -15.32
N PRO A 77 10.71 3.40 -16.45
CA PRO A 77 9.50 3.89 -17.13
C PRO A 77 8.59 2.75 -17.65
N GLU A 78 9.12 1.55 -17.80
CA GLU A 78 8.34 0.35 -18.13
C GLU A 78 7.23 0.06 -17.11
N TYR A 79 7.36 0.51 -15.86
CA TYR A 79 6.31 0.34 -14.85
C TYR A 79 5.04 1.13 -15.19
N LEU A 80 5.16 2.26 -15.90
CA LEU A 80 3.99 3.00 -16.38
C LEU A 80 3.19 2.18 -17.39
N ALA A 81 3.87 1.59 -18.36
CA ALA A 81 3.21 0.73 -19.36
C ALA A 81 2.59 -0.51 -18.71
N PHE A 82 3.29 -1.08 -17.71
CA PHE A 82 2.83 -2.25 -16.98
C PHE A 82 1.57 -1.96 -16.15
N THR A 83 1.54 -0.84 -15.41
CA THR A 83 0.36 -0.45 -14.61
C THR A 83 -0.84 -0.11 -15.48
N VAL A 84 -0.63 0.59 -16.60
CA VAL A 84 -1.68 0.86 -17.60
C VAL A 84 -2.24 -0.44 -18.16
N GLY A 85 -1.37 -1.37 -18.57
CA GLY A 85 -1.76 -2.69 -19.05
C GLY A 85 -2.56 -3.48 -18.01
N ALA A 86 -2.12 -3.49 -16.75
CA ALA A 86 -2.82 -4.14 -15.65
C ALA A 86 -4.20 -3.52 -15.36
N ALA A 87 -4.30 -2.19 -15.41
CA ALA A 87 -5.57 -1.47 -15.25
C ALA A 87 -6.57 -1.82 -16.36
N ILE A 88 -6.12 -1.83 -17.62
CA ILE A 88 -6.95 -2.22 -18.78
C ILE A 88 -7.39 -3.68 -18.65
N ALA A 89 -6.46 -4.59 -18.35
CA ALA A 89 -6.76 -6.01 -18.18
C ALA A 89 -7.80 -6.23 -17.07
N ALA A 90 -7.63 -5.55 -15.93
CA ALA A 90 -8.58 -5.59 -14.82
C ALA A 90 -9.96 -5.08 -15.24
N ALA A 91 -10.03 -3.97 -15.96
CA ALA A 91 -11.29 -3.39 -16.45
C ALA A 91 -12.02 -4.33 -17.43
N LEU A 92 -11.30 -4.99 -18.32
CA LEU A 92 -11.88 -5.96 -19.26
C LEU A 92 -12.38 -7.21 -18.52
N LEU A 93 -11.59 -7.75 -17.60
CA LEU A 93 -11.96 -8.93 -16.83
C LEU A 93 -13.14 -8.65 -15.89
N ALA A 94 -13.19 -7.46 -15.29
CA ALA A 94 -14.22 -7.03 -14.35
C ALA A 94 -15.64 -7.08 -14.96
N ARG A 95 -15.78 -6.85 -16.28
CA ARG A 95 -17.07 -6.95 -16.98
C ARG A 95 -17.72 -8.33 -16.86
N ARG A 96 -16.91 -9.38 -16.57
CA ARG A 96 -17.37 -10.77 -16.42
C ARG A 96 -17.44 -11.23 -14.95
N MET A 97 -17.03 -10.39 -14.00
CA MET A 97 -16.95 -10.77 -12.60
C MET A 97 -18.19 -10.33 -11.81
N HIS A 98 -18.81 -11.27 -11.10
CA HIS A 98 -19.96 -10.99 -10.21
C HIS A 98 -19.55 -10.47 -8.82
N ARG A 99 -18.27 -10.60 -8.42
CA ARG A 99 -17.78 -10.28 -7.06
C ARG A 99 -16.70 -9.20 -7.07
N LEU A 100 -16.95 -8.08 -7.75
CA LEU A 100 -16.00 -6.98 -7.89
C LEU A 100 -15.51 -6.41 -6.55
N LYS A 101 -16.41 -6.29 -5.56
CA LYS A 101 -16.05 -5.78 -4.22
C LYS A 101 -15.03 -6.70 -3.54
N THR A 102 -15.23 -8.01 -3.62
CA THR A 102 -14.30 -8.97 -3.01
C THR A 102 -12.95 -8.94 -3.71
N ALA A 103 -12.93 -8.95 -5.05
CA ALA A 103 -11.69 -8.84 -5.82
C ALA A 103 -10.91 -7.56 -5.47
N PHE A 104 -11.59 -6.43 -5.43
CA PHE A 104 -11.01 -5.14 -5.00
C PHE A 104 -10.34 -5.26 -3.62
N LEU A 105 -11.05 -5.78 -2.60
CA LEU A 105 -10.52 -5.87 -1.25
C LEU A 105 -9.33 -6.82 -1.13
N TRP A 106 -9.27 -7.89 -1.92
CA TRP A 106 -8.15 -8.82 -1.93
C TRP A 106 -6.92 -8.23 -2.62
N LEU A 107 -7.11 -7.55 -3.74
CA LEU A 107 -6.04 -6.87 -4.46
C LEU A 107 -5.43 -5.76 -3.61
N ASP A 108 -6.27 -4.92 -3.01
CA ASP A 108 -5.87 -3.87 -2.06
C ASP A 108 -5.12 -4.45 -0.84
N ALA A 109 -5.62 -5.55 -0.26
CA ALA A 109 -4.94 -6.20 0.86
C ALA A 109 -3.55 -6.72 0.49
N LEU A 110 -3.40 -7.30 -0.71
CA LEU A 110 -2.11 -7.78 -1.21
C LEU A 110 -1.15 -6.62 -1.46
N GLY A 111 -1.61 -5.57 -2.12
CA GLY A 111 -0.83 -4.36 -2.37
C GLY A 111 -0.35 -3.70 -1.08
N LEU A 112 -1.26 -3.52 -0.11
CA LEU A 112 -0.95 -2.94 1.20
C LEU A 112 0.26 -3.62 1.85
N VAL A 113 0.21 -4.95 2.01
CA VAL A 113 1.26 -5.67 2.76
C VAL A 113 2.55 -5.81 1.95
N ALA A 114 2.47 -6.05 0.64
CA ALA A 114 3.64 -6.14 -0.21
C ALA A 114 4.39 -4.79 -0.28
N PHE A 115 3.68 -3.70 -0.49
CA PHE A 115 4.27 -2.37 -0.50
C PHE A 115 4.77 -1.91 0.86
N THR A 116 4.18 -2.36 1.97
CA THR A 116 4.73 -2.13 3.30
C THR A 116 6.13 -2.74 3.42
N VAL A 117 6.29 -4.01 3.04
CA VAL A 117 7.60 -4.69 3.12
C VAL A 117 8.62 -4.06 2.16
N ILE A 118 8.22 -3.78 0.91
CA ILE A 118 9.08 -3.12 -0.08
C ILE A 118 9.48 -1.71 0.41
N GLY A 119 8.55 -0.96 0.99
CA GLY A 119 8.83 0.36 1.53
C GLY A 119 9.81 0.33 2.70
N CYS A 120 9.69 -0.67 3.59
CA CYS A 120 10.66 -0.91 4.65
C CYS A 120 12.05 -1.24 4.07
N ASP A 121 12.12 -2.13 3.07
CA ASP A 121 13.40 -2.53 2.45
C ASP A 121 14.12 -1.34 1.80
N VAL A 122 13.39 -0.52 1.03
CA VAL A 122 13.95 0.68 0.40
C VAL A 122 14.40 1.69 1.46
N ALA A 123 13.59 1.99 2.47
CA ALA A 123 13.97 2.93 3.52
C ALA A 123 15.16 2.42 4.35
N ALA A 124 15.24 1.13 4.65
CA ALA A 124 16.38 0.53 5.33
C ALA A 124 17.67 0.67 4.52
N SER A 125 17.61 0.58 3.19
CA SER A 125 18.78 0.74 2.32
C SER A 125 19.41 2.15 2.37
N THR A 126 18.65 3.16 2.80
CA THR A 126 19.15 4.54 3.01
C THR A 126 19.84 4.74 4.35
N GLY A 127 19.90 3.71 5.21
CA GLY A 127 20.45 3.82 6.57
C GLY A 127 19.54 4.56 7.55
N ALA A 128 18.24 4.69 7.25
CA ALA A 128 17.29 5.36 8.11
C ALA A 128 17.09 4.61 9.45
N HIS A 129 16.71 5.35 10.49
CA HIS A 129 16.38 4.76 11.79
C HIS A 129 15.17 3.83 11.66
N TRP A 130 15.13 2.74 12.42
CA TRP A 130 14.09 1.69 12.31
C TRP A 130 12.65 2.24 12.40
N VAL A 131 12.38 3.27 13.20
CA VAL A 131 11.07 3.93 13.25
C VAL A 131 10.72 4.55 11.91
N VAL A 132 11.68 5.24 11.27
CA VAL A 132 11.48 5.84 9.94
C VAL A 132 11.26 4.75 8.89
N VAL A 133 12.00 3.64 8.99
CA VAL A 133 11.82 2.49 8.09
C VAL A 133 10.39 1.96 8.15
N ILE A 134 9.84 1.76 9.35
CA ILE A 134 8.45 1.31 9.51
C ILE A 134 7.46 2.35 8.94
N LEU A 135 7.65 3.63 9.26
CA LEU A 135 6.78 4.70 8.77
C LEU A 135 6.80 4.80 7.24
N MET A 136 7.96 4.62 6.61
CA MET A 136 8.08 4.62 5.15
C MET A 136 7.47 3.37 4.53
N GLY A 137 7.56 2.23 5.20
CA GLY A 137 6.83 1.03 4.82
C GLY A 137 5.32 1.28 4.83
N MET A 138 4.80 1.82 5.94
CA MET A 138 3.39 2.19 6.07
C MET A 138 2.98 3.21 5.02
N ALA A 139 3.76 4.27 4.82
CA ALA A 139 3.49 5.28 3.80
C ALA A 139 3.39 4.64 2.40
N THR A 140 4.34 3.75 2.06
CA THR A 140 4.33 3.08 0.75
C THR A 140 3.07 2.23 0.55
N GLY A 141 2.69 1.44 1.56
CA GLY A 141 1.51 0.56 1.48
C GLY A 141 0.18 1.31 1.51
N VAL A 142 0.09 2.38 2.31
CA VAL A 142 -1.17 3.07 2.59
C VAL A 142 -1.47 4.18 1.57
N PHE A 143 -0.47 4.96 1.16
CA PHE A 143 -0.72 6.18 0.36
C PHE A 143 -1.23 5.87 -1.05
N GLY A 144 -0.88 4.71 -1.64
CA GLY A 144 -1.44 4.31 -2.92
C GLY A 144 -2.96 4.22 -2.86
N GLY A 145 -3.49 3.48 -1.89
CA GLY A 145 -4.92 3.36 -1.63
C GLY A 145 -5.58 4.67 -1.20
N LEU A 146 -4.88 5.50 -0.42
CA LEU A 146 -5.36 6.83 -0.02
C LEU A 146 -5.55 7.73 -1.24
N LEU A 147 -4.56 7.83 -2.13
CA LEU A 147 -4.67 8.61 -3.37
C LEU A 147 -5.79 8.11 -4.27
N ARG A 148 -5.93 6.79 -4.43
CA ARG A 148 -7.05 6.17 -5.15
C ARG A 148 -8.39 6.63 -4.61
N ASP A 149 -8.58 6.51 -3.30
CA ASP A 149 -9.86 6.80 -2.67
C ASP A 149 -10.21 8.29 -2.80
N VAL A 150 -9.21 9.18 -2.63
CA VAL A 150 -9.36 10.64 -2.85
C VAL A 150 -9.73 10.93 -4.30
N LEU A 151 -9.00 10.38 -5.29
CA LEU A 151 -9.30 10.58 -6.71
C LEU A 151 -10.69 10.05 -7.08
N CYS A 152 -11.15 9.01 -6.40
CA CYS A 152 -12.48 8.44 -6.59
C CYS A 152 -13.56 9.12 -5.74
N ASN A 153 -13.28 10.22 -5.06
CA ASN A 153 -14.17 10.92 -4.14
C ASN A 153 -14.83 9.95 -3.14
N GLN A 154 -13.98 9.18 -2.45
CA GLN A 154 -14.37 8.27 -1.36
C GLN A 154 -13.64 8.67 -0.10
N VAL A 155 -14.26 8.40 1.06
CA VAL A 155 -13.52 8.45 2.33
C VAL A 155 -12.46 7.34 2.29
N PRO A 156 -11.16 7.69 2.43
CA PRO A 156 -10.09 6.70 2.36
C PRO A 156 -10.24 5.56 3.37
N LEU A 157 -9.96 4.32 2.92
CA LEU A 157 -10.06 3.13 3.78
C LEU A 157 -9.24 3.26 5.06
N VAL A 158 -8.08 3.90 4.98
CA VAL A 158 -7.19 4.13 6.13
C VAL A 158 -7.81 5.01 7.21
N LEU A 159 -8.76 5.87 6.87
CA LEU A 159 -9.46 6.76 7.79
C LEU A 159 -10.80 6.18 8.27
N GLN A 160 -11.20 5.03 7.74
CA GLN A 160 -12.40 4.31 8.16
C GLN A 160 -12.11 3.42 9.37
N ARG A 161 -13.14 2.74 9.87
CA ARG A 161 -13.07 1.88 11.07
C ARG A 161 -12.22 0.61 10.90
N ASP A 162 -11.67 0.37 9.73
CA ASP A 162 -10.92 -0.85 9.40
C ASP A 162 -9.51 -0.83 10.00
N LEU A 163 -8.99 -2.01 10.37
CA LEU A 163 -7.59 -2.19 10.79
C LEU A 163 -6.61 -2.09 9.61
N TYR A 164 -6.70 -1.01 8.81
CA TYR A 164 -5.91 -0.85 7.59
C TYR A 164 -4.44 -0.48 7.89
N ALA A 165 -4.24 0.68 8.51
CA ALA A 165 -2.91 1.15 8.90
C ALA A 165 -2.27 0.24 9.96
N THR A 166 -3.06 -0.34 10.86
CA THR A 166 -2.60 -1.26 11.89
C THR A 166 -2.02 -2.54 11.30
N VAL A 167 -2.64 -3.09 10.25
CA VAL A 167 -2.09 -4.26 9.53
C VAL A 167 -0.77 -3.89 8.87
N SER A 168 -0.67 -2.73 8.22
CA SER A 168 0.58 -2.26 7.64
C SER A 168 1.67 -2.10 8.70
N LEU A 169 1.36 -1.46 9.84
CA LEU A 169 2.27 -1.34 10.98
C LEU A 169 2.76 -2.71 11.47
N ALA A 170 1.83 -3.63 11.73
CA ALA A 170 2.16 -4.98 12.20
C ALA A 170 3.04 -5.74 11.19
N THR A 171 2.77 -5.59 9.88
CA THR A 171 3.57 -6.19 8.81
C THR A 171 4.99 -5.63 8.79
N GLY A 172 5.15 -4.31 8.90
CA GLY A 172 6.47 -3.67 8.95
C GLY A 172 7.28 -4.05 10.18
N VAL A 173 6.63 -4.08 11.35
CA VAL A 173 7.27 -4.52 12.61
C VAL A 173 7.69 -5.99 12.52
N LEU A 174 6.83 -6.87 12.01
CA LEU A 174 7.15 -8.28 11.83
C LEU A 174 8.33 -8.46 10.87
N TYR A 175 8.32 -7.75 9.74
CA TYR A 175 9.40 -7.81 8.75
C TYR A 175 10.76 -7.44 9.36
N LEU A 176 10.85 -6.28 10.02
CA LEU A 176 12.09 -5.84 10.65
C LEU A 176 12.48 -6.75 11.82
N GLY A 177 11.53 -7.16 12.65
CA GLY A 177 11.80 -8.07 13.76
C GLY A 177 12.40 -9.40 13.30
N LEU A 178 11.91 -9.98 12.21
CA LEU A 178 12.48 -11.21 11.63
C LEU A 178 13.90 -10.99 11.12
N LEU A 179 14.18 -9.83 10.51
CA LEU A 179 15.54 -9.48 10.06
C LEU A 179 16.50 -9.32 11.24
N GLU A 180 16.08 -8.66 12.32
CA GLU A 180 16.87 -8.51 13.55
C GLU A 180 17.17 -9.86 14.23
N LEU A 181 16.24 -10.80 14.16
CA LEU A 181 16.42 -12.18 14.64
C LEU A 181 17.34 -13.01 13.74
N GLY A 182 17.91 -12.42 12.68
CA GLY A 182 18.81 -13.11 11.75
C GLY A 182 18.12 -14.03 10.75
N VAL A 183 16.80 -13.92 10.59
CA VAL A 183 16.07 -14.70 9.59
C VAL A 183 16.48 -14.23 8.19
N ALA A 184 16.72 -15.18 7.28
CA ALA A 184 17.08 -14.87 5.91
C ALA A 184 16.02 -13.94 5.26
N ALA A 185 16.47 -12.87 4.60
CA ALA A 185 15.61 -11.81 4.13
C ALA A 185 14.48 -12.27 3.21
N GLY A 186 14.70 -13.29 2.35
CA GLY A 186 13.63 -13.87 1.51
C GLY A 186 12.53 -14.54 2.35
N ILE A 187 12.90 -15.22 3.44
CA ILE A 187 11.94 -15.84 4.36
C ILE A 187 11.20 -14.75 5.14
N ALA A 188 11.92 -13.76 5.68
CA ALA A 188 11.32 -12.62 6.39
C ALA A 188 10.30 -11.88 5.52
N THR A 189 10.65 -11.59 4.25
CA THR A 189 9.77 -10.97 3.26
C THR A 189 8.50 -11.79 3.05
N THR A 190 8.64 -13.07 2.73
CA THR A 190 7.51 -13.95 2.43
C THR A 190 6.62 -14.16 3.65
N ALA A 191 7.22 -14.38 4.82
CA ALA A 191 6.50 -14.57 6.08
C ALA A 191 5.73 -13.31 6.50
N ALA A 192 6.34 -12.12 6.41
CA ALA A 192 5.69 -10.86 6.75
C ALA A 192 4.51 -10.55 5.81
N ILE A 193 4.68 -10.76 4.50
CA ILE A 193 3.60 -10.57 3.52
C ILE A 193 2.47 -11.57 3.78
N ALA A 194 2.77 -12.85 3.97
CA ALA A 194 1.76 -13.88 4.21
C ALA A 194 0.98 -13.63 5.52
N ALA A 195 1.68 -13.30 6.60
CA ALA A 195 1.06 -13.00 7.88
C ALA A 195 0.20 -11.73 7.82
N GLY A 196 0.73 -10.64 7.24
CA GLY A 196 0.01 -9.39 7.08
C GLY A 196 -1.24 -9.55 6.19
N PHE A 197 -1.11 -10.28 5.08
CA PHE A 197 -2.23 -10.58 4.19
C PHE A 197 -3.32 -11.39 4.91
N ALA A 198 -2.92 -12.46 5.62
CA ALA A 198 -3.85 -13.25 6.42
C ALA A 198 -4.56 -12.38 7.48
N LEU A 199 -3.81 -11.53 8.20
CA LEU A 199 -4.37 -10.61 9.19
C LEU A 199 -5.36 -9.63 8.55
N ARG A 200 -5.06 -9.08 7.37
CA ARG A 200 -5.98 -8.18 6.65
C ARG A 200 -7.26 -8.90 6.22
N LEU A 201 -7.16 -10.12 5.70
CA LEU A 201 -8.33 -10.92 5.32
C LEU A 201 -9.19 -11.30 6.53
N LEU A 202 -8.57 -11.63 7.66
CA LEU A 202 -9.29 -11.88 8.92
C LEU A 202 -10.00 -10.62 9.41
N ALA A 203 -9.33 -9.46 9.39
CA ALA A 203 -9.95 -8.19 9.75
C ALA A 203 -11.17 -7.87 8.87
N LEU A 204 -11.06 -8.09 7.56
CA LEU A 204 -12.17 -7.90 6.62
C LEU A 204 -13.31 -8.90 6.85
N ARG A 205 -12.98 -10.16 7.15
CA ARG A 205 -13.98 -11.21 7.37
C ARG A 205 -14.78 -11.01 8.64
N PHE A 206 -14.12 -10.61 9.73
CA PHE A 206 -14.74 -10.43 11.04
C PHE A 206 -15.19 -8.99 11.31
N GLY A 207 -14.98 -8.06 10.36
CA GLY A 207 -15.35 -6.65 10.54
C GLY A 207 -14.62 -6.01 11.71
N LEU A 208 -13.35 -6.39 11.94
CA LEU A 208 -12.55 -5.85 13.04
C LEU A 208 -12.24 -4.38 12.77
N ALA A 209 -12.58 -3.53 13.72
CA ALA A 209 -12.40 -2.08 13.61
C ALA A 209 -11.87 -1.52 14.92
N LEU A 210 -11.14 -0.39 14.82
CA LEU A 210 -10.78 0.39 16.00
C LEU A 210 -12.03 1.12 16.56
N PRO A 211 -12.12 1.30 17.89
CA PRO A 211 -13.22 2.05 18.47
C PRO A 211 -13.20 3.50 17.97
N VAL A 212 -14.38 4.01 17.61
CA VAL A 212 -14.54 5.43 17.26
C VAL A 212 -14.76 6.19 18.56
N LEU A 213 -13.96 7.22 18.78
CA LEU A 213 -14.17 8.17 19.86
C LEU A 213 -15.21 9.19 19.36
N GLU A 214 -16.43 9.10 19.89
CA GLU A 214 -17.48 10.08 19.62
C GLU A 214 -17.33 11.24 20.60
N ALA A 215 -17.17 12.46 20.07
CA ALA A 215 -17.27 13.67 20.87
C ALA A 215 -18.73 14.17 20.81
N ASP A 216 -19.20 14.78 21.90
CA ASP A 216 -20.46 15.52 21.86
C ASP A 216 -20.29 16.75 20.96
N THR A 217 -20.90 16.68 19.78
CA THR A 217 -20.84 17.76 18.76
C THR A 217 -21.99 18.72 18.85
N SER A 218 -22.86 18.61 19.84
CA SER A 218 -24.04 19.47 20.00
C SER A 218 -23.69 20.98 20.04
N SER A 219 -22.51 21.32 20.54
CA SER A 219 -22.02 22.72 20.57
C SER A 219 -21.55 23.28 19.22
N PHE A 220 -21.36 22.44 18.20
CA PHE A 220 -20.98 22.90 16.87
C PHE A 220 -22.20 23.27 15.99
N ASP A 221 -23.39 22.77 16.36
CA ASP A 221 -24.63 22.95 15.61
C ASP A 221 -25.46 24.14 16.12
N GLU A 222 -24.98 24.91 17.11
CA GLU A 222 -25.67 26.13 17.52
C GLU A 222 -25.67 27.15 16.38
N PRO A 223 -26.86 27.60 15.90
CA PRO A 223 -26.95 28.69 14.92
C PRO A 223 -26.27 29.92 15.50
N ARG A 224 -25.30 30.50 14.79
CA ARG A 224 -24.81 31.84 15.13
C ARG A 224 -25.99 32.79 15.01
N GLU A 225 -26.60 33.13 16.13
CA GLU A 225 -27.51 34.27 16.19
C GLU A 225 -26.74 35.52 15.75
N HIS A 226 -27.05 35.96 14.55
CA HIS A 226 -26.59 37.26 14.05
C HIS A 226 -27.32 38.33 14.86
N GLY A 227 -26.65 38.95 15.81
CA GLY A 227 -27.01 40.21 16.43
C GLY A 227 -26.63 41.40 15.54
#